data_95981895ac9f4b125730193b16ff336a
#
_entry.id   95981895ac9f4b125730193b16ff336a
#
_cell.length_a   1.000
_cell.length_b   1.000
_cell.length_c   1.000
_cell.angle_alpha   90.00
_cell.angle_beta   90.00
_cell.angle_gamma   90.00
#
_symmetry.space_group_name_H-M   'P 1'
#
loop_
_entity.id
_entity.type
_entity.pdbx_description
1 polymer ?
#
loop_
_entity_poly.entity_id
_entity_poly.type
_entity_poly.pdbx_seq_one_letter_code
_entity_poly.pdbx_strand_id
1 'polypeptide(L)'
;MTRSWTAAVLFAGLTLANLPASVRAEPAISPEARKSLPAAVVAYLDRRRECSHWSGEEAYDAARGRQIAAAVKRLRCDDIEADETRLRQLYGRDPAVRRALDAAAHAD
;
A
#
# COMPACT_ATOMS: atom_id res chain seq x y z
N MET A 1 -35.95 65.74 -0.78
CA MET A 1 -34.86 65.19 0.05
C MET A 1 -34.92 63.69 0.00
N THR A 2 -34.21 63.10 -0.91
CA THR A 2 -34.13 61.63 -1.07
C THR A 2 -32.86 61.15 -0.39
N ARG A 3 -33.01 60.44 0.71
CA ARG A 3 -31.87 59.76 1.37
C ARG A 3 -31.70 58.38 0.73
N SER A 4 -30.66 58.26 -0.07
CA SER A 4 -30.20 56.97 -0.59
C SER A 4 -29.50 56.19 0.52
N TRP A 5 -30.06 55.07 0.88
CA TRP A 5 -29.40 54.13 1.75
C TRP A 5 -28.75 53.07 0.87
N THR A 6 -27.48 53.19 0.67
CA THR A 6 -26.67 52.15 0.05
C THR A 6 -26.39 51.07 1.09
N ALA A 7 -27.08 49.96 0.95
CA ALA A 7 -26.79 48.76 1.74
C ALA A 7 -25.52 48.10 1.16
N ALA A 8 -24.43 48.18 1.92
CA ALA A 8 -23.22 47.42 1.62
C ALA A 8 -23.45 45.95 2.01
N VAL A 9 -23.59 45.13 1.01
CA VAL A 9 -23.61 43.67 1.23
C VAL A 9 -22.18 43.20 1.32
N LEU A 10 -21.75 42.88 2.53
CA LEU A 10 -20.46 42.18 2.78
C LEU A 10 -20.64 40.70 2.46
N PHE A 11 -20.14 40.29 1.29
CA PHE A 11 -19.97 38.88 0.99
C PHE A 11 -18.76 38.37 1.77
N ALA A 12 -19.01 37.69 2.88
CA ALA A 12 -18.01 36.90 3.55
C ALA A 12 -17.76 35.64 2.68
N GLY A 13 -16.72 35.67 1.87
CA GLY A 13 -16.26 34.53 1.11
C GLY A 13 -15.71 33.47 2.05
N LEU A 14 -16.48 32.40 2.25
CA LEU A 14 -16.03 31.20 2.96
C LEU A 14 -15.10 30.46 1.99
N THR A 15 -13.80 30.71 2.07
CA THR A 15 -12.80 29.88 1.38
C THR A 15 -12.72 28.55 2.10
N LEU A 16 -13.41 27.54 1.57
CA LEU A 16 -13.15 26.16 1.95
C LEU A 16 -11.70 25.87 1.53
N ALA A 17 -10.80 25.82 2.50
CA ALA A 17 -9.46 25.29 2.28
C ALA A 17 -9.63 23.79 1.96
N ASN A 18 -9.52 23.44 0.69
CA ASN A 18 -9.32 22.07 0.27
C ASN A 18 -7.93 21.61 0.79
N LEU A 19 -7.92 21.02 1.98
CA LEU A 19 -6.76 20.29 2.44
C LEU A 19 -6.58 19.09 1.53
N PRO A 20 -5.41 18.90 0.90
CA PRO A 20 -5.16 17.66 0.18
C PRO A 20 -5.30 16.52 1.17
N ALA A 21 -6.21 15.60 0.89
CA ALA A 21 -6.26 14.34 1.60
C ALA A 21 -4.89 13.69 1.40
N SER A 22 -4.08 13.69 2.45
CA SER A 22 -2.84 12.94 2.45
C SER A 22 -3.23 11.48 2.26
N VAL A 23 -3.02 10.96 1.05
CA VAL A 23 -3.09 9.52 0.81
C VAL A 23 -1.94 8.94 1.62
N ARG A 24 -2.23 8.58 2.86
CA ARG A 24 -1.32 7.73 3.63
C ARG A 24 -1.31 6.39 2.92
N ALA A 25 -0.23 6.13 2.20
CA ALA A 25 0.14 4.76 1.92
C ALA A 25 0.16 4.05 3.28
N GLU A 26 -0.70 3.04 3.45
CA GLU A 26 -0.66 2.17 4.63
C GLU A 26 0.79 1.77 4.85
N PRO A 27 1.39 2.10 6.00
CA PRO A 27 2.78 1.75 6.20
C PRO A 27 2.88 0.24 6.19
N ALA A 28 3.66 -0.29 5.25
CA ALA A 28 4.23 -1.60 5.39
C ALA A 28 4.70 -1.73 6.85
N ILE A 29 4.39 -2.84 7.48
CA ILE A 29 4.64 -3.18 8.88
C ILE A 29 5.76 -2.35 9.48
N SER A 30 5.51 -1.69 10.62
CA SER A 30 6.50 -0.82 11.27
C SER A 30 7.81 -1.56 11.51
N PRO A 31 8.97 -0.87 11.52
CA PRO A 31 10.26 -1.48 11.83
C PRO A 31 10.27 -2.24 13.16
N GLU A 32 9.54 -1.77 14.14
CA GLU A 32 9.39 -2.42 15.46
C GLU A 32 8.66 -3.76 15.35
N ALA A 33 7.54 -3.78 14.63
CA ALA A 33 6.76 -5.00 14.40
C ALA A 33 7.56 -6.04 13.61
N ARG A 34 8.38 -5.60 12.63
CA ARG A 34 9.24 -6.49 11.85
C ARG A 34 10.26 -7.25 12.70
N LYS A 35 10.80 -6.62 13.74
CA LYS A 35 11.77 -7.25 14.65
C LYS A 35 11.18 -8.42 15.44
N SER A 36 9.87 -8.42 15.62
CA SER A 36 9.15 -9.49 16.35
C SER A 36 8.72 -10.65 15.46
N LEU A 37 8.94 -10.55 14.14
CA LEU A 37 8.53 -11.57 13.17
C LEU A 37 9.66 -12.55 12.88
N PRO A 38 9.36 -13.84 12.63
CA PRO A 38 10.33 -14.78 12.09
C PRO A 38 10.93 -14.26 10.78
N ALA A 39 12.23 -14.53 10.56
CA ALA A 39 12.92 -14.09 9.35
C ALA A 39 12.25 -14.57 8.05
N ALA A 40 11.70 -15.76 8.06
CA ALA A 40 10.95 -16.32 6.91
C ALA A 40 9.69 -15.51 6.58
N VAL A 41 9.00 -15.00 7.60
CA VAL A 41 7.82 -14.13 7.43
C VAL A 41 8.23 -12.79 6.86
N VAL A 42 9.29 -12.17 7.38
CA VAL A 42 9.82 -10.90 6.86
C VAL A 42 10.22 -11.04 5.40
N ALA A 43 10.96 -12.08 5.05
CA ALA A 43 11.38 -12.34 3.66
C ALA A 43 10.17 -12.53 2.72
N TYR A 44 9.14 -13.23 3.16
CA TYR A 44 7.90 -13.39 2.41
C TYR A 44 7.19 -12.04 2.18
N LEU A 45 7.05 -11.22 3.22
CA LEU A 45 6.39 -9.91 3.12
C LEU A 45 7.10 -8.98 2.15
N ASP A 46 8.44 -8.95 2.18
CA ASP A 46 9.24 -8.16 1.25
C ASP A 46 9.06 -8.65 -0.19
N ARG A 47 9.10 -9.96 -0.41
CA ARG A 47 8.90 -10.56 -1.72
C ARG A 47 7.50 -10.31 -2.26
N ARG A 48 6.47 -10.42 -1.43
CA ARG A 48 5.08 -10.11 -1.81
C ARG A 48 4.95 -8.67 -2.29
N ARG A 49 5.52 -7.73 -1.56
CA ARG A 49 5.49 -6.31 -1.95
C ARG A 49 6.17 -6.07 -3.30
N GLU A 50 7.32 -6.71 -3.54
CA GLU A 50 8.00 -6.62 -4.84
C GLU A 50 7.18 -7.27 -5.95
N CYS A 51 6.54 -8.39 -5.70
CA CYS A 51 5.64 -9.03 -6.67
C CYS A 51 4.47 -8.12 -7.04
N SER A 52 3.82 -7.48 -6.06
CA SER A 52 2.76 -6.50 -6.31
C SER A 52 3.26 -5.32 -7.14
N HIS A 53 4.46 -4.80 -6.82
CA HIS A 53 5.08 -3.74 -7.59
C HIS A 53 5.26 -4.13 -9.06
N TRP A 54 5.90 -5.26 -9.33
CA TRP A 54 6.15 -5.69 -10.70
C TRP A 54 4.89 -6.06 -11.47
N SER A 55 3.88 -6.59 -10.80
CA SER A 55 2.58 -6.90 -11.41
C SER A 55 1.80 -5.65 -11.82
N GLY A 56 2.07 -4.51 -11.19
CA GLY A 56 1.47 -3.22 -11.52
C GLY A 56 2.21 -2.44 -12.60
N GLU A 57 3.38 -2.89 -13.05
CA GLU A 57 4.17 -2.22 -14.06
C GLU A 57 3.64 -2.49 -15.48
N GLU A 58 3.66 -1.45 -16.33
CA GLU A 58 3.27 -1.57 -17.73
C GLU A 58 4.45 -1.92 -18.63
N ALA A 59 4.23 -2.87 -19.51
CA ALA A 59 5.17 -3.23 -20.57
C ALA A 59 4.96 -2.29 -21.77
N TYR A 60 5.53 -1.10 -21.75
CA TYR A 60 5.41 -0.12 -22.83
C TYR A 60 6.23 -0.47 -24.09
N ASP A 61 7.16 -1.41 -23.97
CA ASP A 61 7.90 -2.01 -25.09
C ASP A 61 8.32 -3.45 -24.76
N ALA A 62 8.89 -4.15 -25.76
CA ALA A 62 9.31 -5.55 -25.60
C ALA A 62 10.45 -5.73 -24.58
N ALA A 63 11.37 -4.78 -24.49
CA ALA A 63 12.47 -4.82 -23.54
C ALA A 63 11.95 -4.69 -22.10
N ARG A 64 11.00 -3.78 -21.86
CA ARG A 64 10.36 -3.62 -20.56
C ARG A 64 9.56 -4.87 -20.18
N GLY A 65 8.83 -5.45 -21.14
CA GLY A 65 8.09 -6.70 -20.93
C GLY A 65 8.99 -7.84 -20.46
N ARG A 66 10.16 -8.00 -21.08
CA ARG A 66 11.15 -9.00 -20.65
C ARG A 66 11.69 -8.72 -19.26
N GLN A 67 11.92 -7.46 -18.92
CA GLN A 67 12.40 -7.05 -17.60
C GLN A 67 11.39 -7.40 -16.51
N ILE A 68 10.11 -7.10 -16.74
CA ILE A 68 9.02 -7.44 -15.83
C ILE A 68 8.93 -8.96 -15.64
N ALA A 69 8.91 -9.72 -16.73
CA ALA A 69 8.84 -11.18 -16.71
C ALA A 69 10.01 -11.80 -15.94
N ALA A 70 11.23 -11.29 -16.14
CA ALA A 70 12.41 -11.75 -15.41
C ALA A 70 12.31 -11.48 -13.92
N ALA A 71 11.80 -10.33 -13.50
CA ALA A 71 11.60 -9.98 -12.09
C ALA A 71 10.56 -10.88 -11.43
N VAL A 72 9.40 -11.07 -12.08
CA VAL A 72 8.31 -11.93 -11.61
C VAL A 72 8.80 -13.37 -11.42
N LYS A 73 9.59 -13.87 -12.37
CA LYS A 73 10.17 -15.22 -12.29
C LYS A 73 11.20 -15.34 -11.15
N ARG A 74 12.13 -14.38 -11.05
CA ARG A 74 13.16 -14.36 -10.00
C ARG A 74 12.53 -14.33 -8.60
N LEU A 75 11.48 -13.54 -8.44
CA LEU A 75 10.77 -13.38 -7.17
C LEU A 75 9.83 -14.56 -6.87
N ARG A 76 9.63 -15.45 -7.83
CA ARG A 76 8.69 -16.58 -7.69
C ARG A 76 7.29 -16.12 -7.28
N CYS A 77 6.77 -15.12 -8.01
CA CYS A 77 5.47 -14.53 -7.69
C CYS A 77 4.32 -15.51 -7.80
N ASP A 78 4.42 -16.52 -8.64
CA ASP A 78 3.42 -17.60 -8.76
C ASP A 78 3.29 -18.44 -7.48
N ASP A 79 4.31 -18.45 -6.62
CA ASP A 79 4.33 -19.25 -5.39
C ASP A 79 3.87 -18.45 -4.15
N ILE A 80 3.53 -17.16 -4.30
CA ILE A 80 3.21 -16.28 -3.18
C ILE A 80 2.08 -16.83 -2.32
N GLU A 81 1.00 -17.30 -2.92
CA GLU A 81 -0.16 -17.84 -2.18
C GLU A 81 0.16 -19.16 -1.47
N ALA A 82 0.91 -20.04 -2.14
CA ALA A 82 1.33 -21.29 -1.53
C ALA A 82 2.28 -21.06 -0.34
N ASP A 83 3.18 -20.09 -0.47
CA ASP A 83 4.10 -19.75 0.61
C ASP A 83 3.38 -19.07 1.79
N GLU A 84 2.37 -18.24 1.52
CA GLU A 84 1.51 -17.70 2.58
C GLU A 84 0.81 -18.79 3.35
N THR A 85 0.21 -19.73 2.67
CA THR A 85 -0.47 -20.90 3.29
C THR A 85 0.49 -21.67 4.20
N ARG A 86 1.71 -21.90 3.73
CA ARG A 86 2.74 -22.58 4.52
C ARG A 86 3.12 -21.81 5.77
N LEU A 87 3.31 -20.50 5.67
CA LEU A 87 3.65 -19.65 6.80
C LEU A 87 2.53 -19.59 7.83
N ARG A 88 1.27 -19.56 7.38
CA ARG A 88 0.11 -19.64 8.28
C ARG A 88 0.02 -20.98 9.02
N GLN A 89 0.42 -22.07 8.38
CA GLN A 89 0.51 -23.37 9.03
C GLN A 89 1.63 -23.42 10.07
N LEU A 90 2.80 -22.87 9.75
CA LEU A 90 3.98 -22.90 10.63
C LEU A 90 3.88 -21.94 11.81
N TYR A 91 3.33 -20.76 11.58
CA TYR A 91 3.35 -19.63 12.54
C TYR A 91 1.96 -19.10 12.88
N GLY A 92 0.90 -19.77 12.46
CA GLY A 92 -0.48 -19.28 12.58
C GLY A 92 -1.00 -19.10 14.00
N ARG A 93 -0.28 -19.60 15.00
CA ARG A 93 -0.58 -19.38 16.42
C ARG A 93 0.00 -18.07 16.98
N ASP A 94 0.95 -17.49 16.26
CA ASP A 94 1.55 -16.20 16.61
C ASP A 94 0.65 -15.07 16.15
N PRO A 95 0.04 -14.28 17.07
CA PRO A 95 -0.83 -13.18 16.70
C PRO A 95 -0.14 -12.09 15.88
N ALA A 96 1.17 -11.85 16.09
CA ALA A 96 1.93 -10.86 15.33
C ALA A 96 2.08 -11.31 13.87
N VAL A 97 2.35 -12.58 13.63
CA VAL A 97 2.42 -13.14 12.28
C VAL A 97 1.07 -13.05 11.56
N ARG A 98 -0.01 -13.45 12.24
CA ARG A 98 -1.35 -13.35 11.64
C ARG A 98 -1.70 -11.92 11.25
N ARG A 99 -1.47 -10.96 12.13
CA ARG A 99 -1.71 -9.54 11.82
C ARG A 99 -0.89 -9.06 10.63
N ALA A 100 0.38 -9.46 10.55
CA ALA A 100 1.26 -9.08 9.47
C ALA A 100 0.81 -9.66 8.11
N LEU A 101 0.47 -10.94 8.09
CA LEU A 101 -0.03 -11.60 6.87
C LEU A 101 -1.39 -11.05 6.45
N ASP A 102 -2.29 -10.77 7.38
CA ASP A 102 -3.60 -10.19 7.09
C ASP A 102 -3.46 -8.77 6.54
N ALA A 103 -2.59 -7.94 7.12
CA ALA A 103 -2.32 -6.58 6.62
C ALA A 103 -1.77 -6.62 5.20
N ALA A 104 -0.84 -7.53 4.89
CA ALA A 104 -0.30 -7.70 3.55
C ALA A 104 -1.37 -8.12 2.53
N ALA A 105 -2.28 -9.01 2.92
CA ALA A 105 -3.37 -9.47 2.05
C ALA A 105 -4.38 -8.37 1.71
N HIS A 106 -4.54 -7.36 2.56
CA HIS A 106 -5.45 -6.24 2.34
C HIS A 106 -4.80 -5.05 1.60
N ALA A 107 -3.49 -5.07 1.42
CA ALA A 107 -2.74 -4.00 0.77
C ALA A 107 -2.69 -4.12 -0.77
N ASP A 108 -3.17 -5.21 -1.34
CA ASP A 108 -3.16 -5.51 -2.78
C ASP A 108 -4.41 -5.00 -3.52
#